data_c597f1c3808e0b4ff313431b752c9776
#
_entry.id   c597f1c3808e0b4ff313431b752c9776
#
_cell.length_a   1.000
_cell.length_b   1.000
_cell.length_c   1.000
_cell.angle_alpha   90.00
_cell.angle_beta   90.00
_cell.angle_gamma   90.00
#
_symmetry.space_group_name_H-M   'P 1'
#
loop_
_entity.id
_entity.type
_entity.pdbx_description
1 polymer ?
#
loop_
_entity_poly.entity_id
_entity_poly.type
_entity_poly.pdbx_seq_one_letter_code
_entity_poly.pdbx_strand_id
1 'polypeptide(L)' 'MFIKNIVNCTWDEFGDWTTCTKTCGGGVEVRQRQVLVDAQFGGAACQGGAAEQRLCHEEDCPSKYYNIKL' A
#
# COMPACT_ATOMS: atom_id res chain seq x y z
N MET A 1 -38.77 17.82 11.54
CA MET A 1 -37.55 17.90 10.77
C MET A 1 -36.61 16.74 11.08
N PHE A 2 -36.03 16.16 10.04
CA PHE A 2 -35.13 15.04 10.24
C PHE A 2 -33.68 15.52 10.18
N ILE A 3 -32.92 15.02 11.11
CA ILE A 3 -31.50 15.26 11.10
C ILE A 3 -30.83 13.94 10.87
N LYS A 4 -30.15 13.82 9.76
CA LYS A 4 -29.42 12.61 9.47
C LYS A 4 -28.03 12.73 10.06
N ASN A 5 -27.59 11.66 10.66
CA ASN A 5 -26.23 11.61 11.17
C ASN A 5 -25.29 11.55 10.00
N ILE A 6 -24.28 12.37 10.01
CA ILE A 6 -23.26 12.28 8.97
C ILE A 6 -22.50 10.99 9.15
N VAL A 7 -22.17 10.39 8.04
CA VAL A 7 -21.36 9.20 8.02
C VAL A 7 -20.07 9.55 7.29
N ASN A 8 -18.97 9.50 7.98
CA ASN A 8 -17.67 9.73 7.35
C ASN A 8 -17.19 8.44 6.73
N CYS A 9 -16.45 8.59 5.63
CA CYS A 9 -15.84 7.45 4.98
C CYS A 9 -14.80 6.84 5.89
N THR A 10 -14.81 5.52 5.99
CA THR A 10 -13.79 4.80 6.73
C THR A 10 -13.18 3.72 5.86
N TRP A 11 -11.90 3.49 6.06
CA TRP A 11 -11.18 2.45 5.35
C TRP A 11 -11.26 1.14 6.10
N ASP A 12 -11.26 0.06 5.36
CA ASP A 12 -10.98 -1.24 5.95
C ASP A 12 -9.46 -1.32 6.13
N GLU A 13 -9.01 -2.34 6.82
CA GLU A 13 -7.59 -2.49 7.06
C GLU A 13 -6.87 -2.88 5.78
N PHE A 14 -5.60 -2.49 5.71
CA PHE A 14 -4.78 -2.93 4.59
C PHE A 14 -4.62 -4.44 4.63
N GLY A 15 -4.62 -5.05 3.45
CA GLY A 15 -4.28 -6.43 3.33
C GLY A 15 -2.77 -6.63 3.47
N ASP A 16 -2.34 -7.84 3.20
CA ASP A 16 -0.93 -8.17 3.32
C ASP A 16 -0.13 -7.53 2.21
N TRP A 17 1.14 -7.27 2.50
CA TRP A 17 2.06 -6.84 1.47
C TRP A 17 2.26 -7.97 0.46
N THR A 18 2.36 -7.59 -0.81
CA THR A 18 2.71 -8.56 -1.84
C THR A 18 4.16 -8.98 -1.67
N THR A 19 4.53 -10.04 -2.35
CA THR A 19 5.92 -10.45 -2.40
C THR A 19 6.72 -9.36 -3.11
N CYS A 20 7.93 -9.12 -2.62
CA CYS A 20 8.81 -8.14 -3.27
C CYS A 20 9.04 -8.55 -4.73
N THR A 21 9.05 -7.57 -5.62
CA THR A 21 9.21 -7.83 -7.04
C THR A 21 10.62 -8.29 -7.40
N LYS A 22 11.57 -8.05 -6.51
CA LYS A 22 12.95 -8.45 -6.74
C LYS A 22 13.55 -9.01 -5.47
N THR A 23 14.57 -9.80 -5.62
CA THR A 23 15.26 -10.35 -4.47
C THR A 23 16.45 -9.50 -4.05
N CYS A 24 16.84 -8.56 -4.90
CA CYS A 24 17.92 -7.64 -4.62
C CYS A 24 17.85 -6.51 -5.63
N GLY A 25 18.60 -5.46 -5.41
CA GLY A 25 18.69 -4.36 -6.35
C GLY A 25 17.51 -3.42 -6.34
N GLY A 26 16.66 -3.53 -5.33
CA GLY A 26 15.54 -2.62 -5.18
C GLY A 26 14.29 -3.08 -5.90
N GLY A 27 13.36 -3.63 -5.17
CA GLY A 27 12.05 -3.98 -5.67
C GLY A 27 10.99 -3.22 -4.92
N VAL A 28 9.74 -3.59 -5.14
CA VAL A 28 8.63 -2.98 -4.45
C VAL A 28 7.65 -4.04 -3.95
N GLU A 29 7.02 -3.71 -2.86
CA GLU A 29 5.89 -4.45 -2.32
C GLU A 29 4.70 -3.52 -2.29
N VAL A 30 3.53 -4.07 -2.45
CA VAL A 30 2.30 -3.29 -2.49
C VAL A 30 1.29 -3.93 -1.56
N ARG A 31 0.48 -3.10 -0.93
CA ARG A 31 -0.69 -3.59 -0.22
C ARG A 31 -1.86 -2.69 -0.56
N GLN A 32 -3.06 -3.22 -0.38
CA GLN A 32 -4.27 -2.51 -0.76
C GLN A 32 -5.31 -2.62 0.33
N ARG A 33 -6.21 -1.66 0.30
CA ARG A 33 -7.35 -1.65 1.19
C ARG A 33 -8.55 -1.18 0.41
N GLN A 34 -9.73 -1.41 0.99
CA GLN A 34 -10.98 -1.00 0.39
C GLN A 34 -11.74 -0.12 1.35
N VAL A 35 -12.66 0.65 0.80
CA VAL A 35 -13.53 1.46 1.62
C VAL A 35 -14.46 0.51 2.38
N LEU A 36 -14.50 0.67 3.69
CA LEU A 36 -15.39 -0.11 4.52
C LEU A 36 -16.77 0.54 4.58
N VAL A 37 -16.79 1.84 4.79
CA VAL A 37 -18.04 2.59 4.86
C VAL A 37 -17.90 3.84 4.01
N ASP A 38 -18.82 4.02 3.06
CA ASP A 38 -18.81 5.23 2.24
C ASP A 38 -19.35 6.41 3.00
N ALA A 39 -18.82 7.58 2.67
CA ALA A 39 -19.33 8.82 3.25
C ALA A 39 -20.77 9.02 2.81
N GLN A 40 -21.59 9.51 3.73
CA GLN A 40 -22.99 9.81 3.46
C GLN A 40 -23.42 11.03 4.22
N PHE A 41 -24.46 11.66 3.71
CA PHE A 41 -25.12 12.78 4.39
C PHE A 41 -24.12 13.89 4.74
N GLY A 42 -23.24 14.18 3.82
CA GLY A 42 -22.28 15.26 4.02
C GLY A 42 -21.06 14.86 4.81
N GLY A 43 -20.87 13.58 5.05
CA GLY A 43 -19.68 13.11 5.75
C GLY A 43 -18.42 13.29 4.92
N ALA A 44 -17.28 13.22 5.57
CA ALA A 44 -16.00 13.42 4.93
C ALA A 44 -15.62 12.22 4.07
N ALA A 45 -15.05 12.51 2.91
CA ALA A 45 -14.55 11.47 2.03
C ALA A 45 -13.31 10.83 2.65
N CYS A 46 -13.03 9.60 2.24
CA CYS A 46 -11.84 8.92 2.71
C CYS A 46 -10.58 9.67 2.27
N GLN A 47 -9.64 9.74 3.17
CA GLN A 47 -8.35 10.38 2.91
C GLN A 47 -7.31 9.31 2.64
N GLY A 48 -6.34 9.67 1.82
CA GLY A 48 -5.28 8.75 1.47
C GLY A 48 -5.68 7.85 0.33
N GLY A 49 -4.89 6.87 0.05
CA GLY A 49 -5.10 6.01 -1.10
C GLY A 49 -5.48 4.61 -0.73
N ALA A 50 -5.99 3.90 -1.71
CA ALA A 50 -6.37 2.50 -1.54
C ALA A 50 -5.16 1.59 -1.62
N ALA A 51 -4.02 2.08 -2.04
CA ALA A 51 -2.82 1.25 -2.19
C ALA A 51 -1.63 1.97 -1.60
N GLU A 52 -0.72 1.18 -1.07
CA GLU A 52 0.58 1.67 -0.60
C GLU A 52 1.65 0.80 -1.19
N GLN A 53 2.80 1.39 -1.41
CA GLN A 53 3.93 0.60 -1.83
C GLN A 53 5.16 1.03 -1.04
N ARG A 54 6.12 0.13 -0.95
CA ARG A 54 7.36 0.41 -0.26
C ARG A 54 8.48 -0.32 -0.95
N LEU A 55 9.67 0.17 -0.74
CA LEU A 55 10.86 -0.47 -1.29
C LEU A 55 11.21 -1.70 -0.46
N CYS A 56 11.78 -2.68 -1.13
CA CYS A 56 12.19 -3.91 -0.48
C CYS A 56 13.44 -4.42 -1.17
N HIS A 57 14.20 -5.22 -0.44
CA HIS A 57 15.42 -5.85 -0.97
C HIS A 57 16.31 -4.83 -1.69
N GLU A 58 16.65 -3.77 -0.95
CA GLU A 58 17.37 -2.66 -1.56
C GLU A 58 18.85 -2.91 -1.69
N GLU A 59 19.34 -3.98 -1.12
CA GLU A 59 20.76 -4.29 -1.22
C GLU A 59 21.13 -4.60 -2.66
N ASP A 60 22.37 -4.29 -3.01
CA ASP A 60 22.85 -4.53 -4.35
C ASP A 60 22.84 -6.00 -4.67
N CYS A 61 22.50 -6.32 -5.91
CA CYS A 61 22.59 -7.69 -6.35
C CYS A 61 24.03 -8.10 -6.54
N PRO A 62 24.39 -9.32 -6.13
CA PRO A 62 25.72 -9.81 -6.46
C PRO A 62 25.84 -9.94 -7.98
N SER A 63 26.87 -9.40 -8.54
CA SER A 63 27.11 -9.51 -9.96
C SER A 63 27.75 -10.84 -10.26
N LYS A 64 27.42 -11.40 -11.41
CA LYS A 64 28.10 -12.60 -11.84
C LYS A 64 29.61 -12.34 -11.98
N TYR A 65 29.91 -11.16 -12.42
CA TYR A 65 31.34 -10.81 -12.61
C TYR A 65 31.99 -10.59 -11.27
N TYR A 66 31.22 -10.27 -10.29
CA TYR A 66 31.74 -10.04 -8.96
C TYR A 66 32.42 -11.30 -8.43
N ASN A 67 31.82 -12.43 -8.69
CA ASN A 67 32.35 -13.69 -8.22
C ASN A 67 33.57 -14.15 -9.01
N ILE A 68 33.74 -13.57 -10.16
CA ILE A 68 34.85 -13.93 -11.02
C ILE A 68 36.01 -13.01 -10.81
N LYS A 69 35.78 -11.99 -10.07
CA LYS A 69 36.79 -11.02 -9.82
C LYS A 69 37.98 -11.65 -9.14
N LEU A 70 39.15 -11.32 -9.63
CA LEU A 70 40.38 -11.90 -9.14
C LEU A 70 41.21 -10.91 -8.36
#